data_c31e65698ddc64903fad29be122eaa84
#
_entry.id   c31e65698ddc64903fad29be122eaa84
#
_cell.length_a   1.000
_cell.length_b   1.000
_cell.length_c   1.000
_cell.angle_alpha   90.00
_cell.angle_beta   90.00
_cell.angle_gamma   90.00
#
_symmetry.space_group_name_H-M   'P 1'
#
loop_
_entity.id
_entity.type
_entity.pdbx_description
1 polymer ?
#
loop_
_entity_poly.entity_id
_entity_poly.type
_entity_poly.pdbx_seq_one_letter_code
_entity_poly.pdbx_strand_id
1 'polypeptide(L)'
;LLAESLSQEEIHALMNRVELRQMDGRDMAQVPLKLILEIALERTLGLKALSFGVEAARTSVIGARERNHPLLQTSFGYSKSASLSSSSGGNGGSSTNSNTLTSTYSQKLNNGMTYGFTYTERTSQSTSLTAKDWSSVESSTSGDPYSQSSLSANLKIPFFQDSGSVINNIPVKIAEVGVDRAVLNSKSSKLGLLQGIASIYWNLVSIYQSIELQKNSVAISEQLLRDNQARQRAGQLSPTEVLSSETQLLRDQQTLYSLKQEALKVEDQVRAALNLPTLPVGLFPSDSPSIHSEDLKDAESLLRKILENDTQIALSKAGLKQKQIEILQFENTLDTNLDLDLSYTLKGYSTNSFGGTSEFGNSNLHGLSATLSWAFPLGDRKTQEGLRQKNLESRQIQIQIEDRKSELEVQLQSILRDFKVLEEDLNTAQAVSLLSEKQLNNEIKRLKLGKSTSYQVSQFQQDLARSRQQEILKRVNFEKNFLELLVLSGELYKYYDLPGN
;
A
#
# COMPACT_ATOMS: atom_id res chain seq x y z
N LEU A 1 6.09 -19.64 -0.77
CA LEU A 1 4.95 -19.19 0.08
C LEU A 1 3.78 -18.82 -0.82
N LEU A 2 3.40 -19.76 -1.65
CA LEU A 2 2.26 -19.73 -2.56
C LEU A 2 1.02 -20.14 -1.76
N ALA A 3 -0.15 -19.64 -2.15
CA ALA A 3 -1.44 -19.89 -1.54
C ALA A 3 -1.54 -21.32 -0.97
N GLU A 4 -1.36 -21.46 0.34
CA GLU A 4 -1.65 -22.71 1.02
C GLU A 4 -3.13 -22.96 0.86
N SER A 5 -3.47 -24.05 0.18
CA SER A 5 -4.81 -24.59 0.19
C SER A 5 -5.21 -24.77 1.66
N LEU A 6 -6.42 -24.30 2.02
CA LEU A 6 -6.96 -24.50 3.35
C LEU A 6 -6.70 -25.93 3.84
N SER A 7 -6.09 -26.07 5.01
CA SER A 7 -6.02 -27.37 5.67
C SER A 7 -7.44 -27.85 6.00
N GLN A 8 -7.68 -29.16 6.04
CA GLN A 8 -9.00 -29.68 6.42
C GLN A 8 -9.47 -29.18 7.80
N GLU A 9 -8.51 -28.94 8.72
CA GLU A 9 -8.79 -28.38 10.05
C GLU A 9 -9.28 -26.93 9.97
N GLU A 10 -8.73 -26.12 9.09
CA GLU A 10 -9.14 -24.72 8.90
C GLU A 10 -10.52 -24.62 8.22
N ILE A 11 -10.81 -25.51 7.26
CA ILE A 11 -12.16 -25.63 6.67
C ILE A 11 -13.15 -25.99 7.76
N HIS A 12 -12.81 -26.97 8.60
CA HIS A 12 -13.68 -27.40 9.70
C HIS A 12 -13.92 -26.29 10.73
N ALA A 13 -12.88 -25.52 11.08
CA ALA A 13 -12.99 -24.38 11.98
C ALA A 13 -13.88 -23.26 11.42
N LEU A 14 -13.80 -23.00 10.12
CA LEU A 14 -14.69 -22.05 9.43
C LEU A 14 -16.13 -22.55 9.36
N MET A 15 -16.31 -23.85 9.06
CA MET A 15 -17.62 -24.47 8.98
C MET A 15 -18.36 -24.48 10.34
N ASN A 16 -17.63 -24.54 11.46
CA ASN A 16 -18.21 -24.46 12.81
C ASN A 16 -18.68 -23.03 13.19
N ARG A 17 -18.27 -22.00 12.44
CA ARG A 17 -18.72 -20.61 12.64
C ARG A 17 -20.00 -20.24 11.85
N VAL A 18 -20.48 -21.15 10.98
CA VAL A 18 -21.60 -20.88 10.07
C VAL A 18 -22.68 -21.95 10.23
N GLU A 19 -23.93 -21.52 10.10
CA GLU A 19 -25.05 -22.45 10.02
C GLU A 19 -25.16 -22.99 8.60
N LEU A 20 -25.26 -24.32 8.47
CA LEU A 20 -25.45 -24.97 7.19
C LEU A 20 -26.93 -25.13 6.90
N ARG A 21 -27.37 -24.71 5.73
CA ARG A 21 -28.72 -24.88 5.22
C ARG A 21 -28.69 -25.54 3.86
N GLN A 22 -29.52 -26.57 3.67
CA GLN A 22 -29.65 -27.20 2.36
C GLN A 22 -30.63 -26.40 1.49
N MET A 23 -30.16 -25.90 0.35
CA MET A 23 -30.97 -25.16 -0.63
C MET A 23 -30.71 -25.69 -2.04
N ASP A 24 -31.79 -25.99 -2.77
CA ASP A 24 -31.70 -26.50 -4.18
C ASP A 24 -30.76 -27.71 -4.33
N GLY A 25 -30.60 -28.58 -3.30
CA GLY A 25 -29.72 -29.75 -3.31
C GLY A 25 -28.24 -29.46 -3.09
N ARG A 26 -27.89 -28.24 -2.65
CA ARG A 26 -26.54 -27.84 -2.25
C ARG A 26 -26.50 -27.42 -0.79
N ASP A 27 -25.39 -27.73 -0.14
CA ASP A 27 -25.12 -27.21 1.21
C ASP A 27 -24.66 -25.77 1.10
N MET A 28 -25.38 -24.86 1.77
CA MET A 28 -25.14 -23.44 1.79
C MET A 28 -24.76 -23.00 3.19
N ALA A 29 -23.63 -22.29 3.33
CA ALA A 29 -23.23 -21.67 4.57
C ALA A 29 -23.93 -20.32 4.72
N GLN A 30 -24.68 -20.15 5.81
CA GLN A 30 -25.35 -18.89 6.14
C GLN A 30 -24.33 -17.95 6.78
N VAL A 31 -23.98 -16.85 6.07
CA VAL A 31 -22.91 -15.94 6.46
C VAL A 31 -23.41 -14.51 6.64
N PRO A 32 -23.27 -13.91 7.85
CA PRO A 32 -23.50 -12.49 8.06
C PRO A 32 -22.29 -11.67 7.56
N LEU A 33 -22.53 -10.39 7.23
CA LEU A 33 -21.49 -9.47 6.76
C LEU A 33 -20.33 -9.35 7.78
N LYS A 34 -20.67 -9.28 9.09
CA LYS A 34 -19.64 -9.23 10.15
C LYS A 34 -18.63 -10.37 10.01
N LEU A 35 -19.11 -11.60 9.86
CA LEU A 35 -18.24 -12.79 9.74
C LEU A 35 -17.38 -12.73 8.46
N ILE A 36 -17.94 -12.26 7.34
CA ILE A 36 -17.19 -12.08 6.09
C ILE A 36 -16.06 -11.07 6.27
N LEU A 37 -16.32 -9.94 6.95
CA LEU A 37 -15.30 -8.93 7.23
C LEU A 37 -14.24 -9.45 8.21
N GLU A 38 -14.61 -10.24 9.22
CA GLU A 38 -13.64 -10.90 10.12
C GLU A 38 -12.72 -11.86 9.35
N ILE A 39 -13.30 -12.73 8.53
CA ILE A 39 -12.52 -13.66 7.68
C ILE A 39 -11.63 -12.88 6.70
N ALA A 40 -12.13 -11.78 6.15
CA ALA A 40 -11.35 -10.93 5.26
C ALA A 40 -10.11 -10.36 5.97
N LEU A 41 -10.25 -9.88 7.20
CA LEU A 41 -9.12 -9.36 8.00
C LEU A 41 -8.07 -10.45 8.29
N GLU A 42 -8.50 -11.68 8.49
CA GLU A 42 -7.59 -12.79 8.81
C GLU A 42 -6.86 -13.35 7.55
N ARG A 43 -7.55 -13.40 6.39
CA ARG A 43 -7.11 -14.25 5.27
C ARG A 43 -6.77 -13.52 3.97
N THR A 44 -7.26 -12.31 3.76
CA THR A 44 -7.04 -11.61 2.49
C THR A 44 -5.55 -11.37 2.25
N LEU A 45 -5.02 -11.91 1.14
CA LEU A 45 -3.60 -11.75 0.77
C LEU A 45 -3.20 -10.28 0.60
N GLY A 46 -4.12 -9.45 0.13
CA GLY A 46 -3.91 -8.01 0.04
C GLY A 46 -3.59 -7.37 1.40
N LEU A 47 -4.26 -7.79 2.47
CA LEU A 47 -4.00 -7.29 3.83
C LEU A 47 -2.65 -7.78 4.37
N LYS A 48 -2.28 -9.04 4.09
CA LYS A 48 -0.95 -9.57 4.44
C LYS A 48 0.16 -8.80 3.69
N ALA A 49 -0.03 -8.50 2.41
CA ALA A 49 0.92 -7.70 1.64
C ALA A 49 1.11 -6.28 2.22
N LEU A 50 0.04 -5.64 2.70
CA LEU A 50 0.10 -4.34 3.34
C LEU A 50 0.91 -4.37 4.66
N SER A 51 0.81 -5.46 5.45
CA SER A 51 1.60 -5.60 6.68
C SER A 51 3.10 -5.70 6.39
N PHE A 52 3.50 -6.41 5.32
CA PHE A 52 4.90 -6.45 4.88
C PHE A 52 5.40 -5.08 4.41
N GLY A 53 4.54 -4.25 3.80
CA GLY A 53 4.89 -2.88 3.44
C GLY A 53 5.24 -2.01 4.65
N VAL A 54 4.49 -2.15 5.75
CA VAL A 54 4.79 -1.47 7.02
C VAL A 54 6.09 -1.99 7.63
N GLU A 55 6.32 -3.31 7.61
CA GLU A 55 7.54 -3.91 8.15
C GLU A 55 8.78 -3.49 7.35
N ALA A 56 8.67 -3.43 6.02
CA ALA A 56 9.73 -2.88 5.16
C ALA A 56 10.07 -1.43 5.50
N ALA A 57 9.06 -0.60 5.78
CA ALA A 57 9.28 0.78 6.23
C ALA A 57 9.99 0.83 7.60
N ARG A 58 9.63 -0.05 8.55
CA ARG A 58 10.34 -0.17 9.84
C ARG A 58 11.79 -0.58 9.67
N THR A 59 12.07 -1.53 8.76
CA THR A 59 13.43 -1.95 8.43
C THR A 59 14.25 -0.79 7.87
N SER A 60 13.64 0.13 7.12
CA SER A 60 14.32 1.33 6.61
C SER A 60 14.80 2.27 7.73
N VAL A 61 14.09 2.34 8.86
CA VAL A 61 14.52 3.10 10.05
C VAL A 61 15.77 2.48 10.66
N ILE A 62 15.83 1.15 10.74
CA ILE A 62 17.02 0.43 11.21
C ILE A 62 18.20 0.76 10.29
N GLY A 63 18.02 0.64 8.98
CA GLY A 63 19.06 1.00 8.01
C GLY A 63 19.52 2.46 8.11
N ALA A 64 18.59 3.40 8.39
CA ALA A 64 18.93 4.80 8.59
C ALA A 64 19.74 5.04 9.89
N ARG A 65 19.45 4.29 10.97
CA ARG A 65 20.20 4.34 12.23
C ARG A 65 21.59 3.74 12.12
N GLU A 66 21.71 2.64 11.37
CA GLU A 66 22.98 1.94 11.14
C GLU A 66 23.87 2.64 10.09
N ARG A 67 23.44 3.76 9.51
CA ARG A 67 24.24 4.53 8.55
C ARG A 67 25.60 4.94 9.09
N ASN A 68 25.71 5.17 10.39
CA ASN A 68 26.92 5.63 11.08
C ASN A 68 27.68 4.48 11.76
N HIS A 69 27.44 3.21 11.36
CA HIS A 69 28.21 2.10 11.90
C HIS A 69 29.67 2.14 11.48
N PRO A 70 30.58 1.56 12.26
CA PRO A 70 32.00 1.51 11.90
C PRO A 70 32.22 0.71 10.62
N LEU A 71 33.08 1.23 9.75
CA LEU A 71 33.49 0.58 8.49
C LEU A 71 34.97 0.23 8.55
N LEU A 72 35.30 -1.04 8.32
CA LEU A 72 36.66 -1.50 8.06
C LEU A 72 36.79 -1.83 6.58
N GLN A 73 37.64 -1.09 5.87
CA GLN A 73 37.94 -1.30 4.47
C GLN A 73 39.37 -1.67 4.30
N THR A 74 39.67 -2.76 3.60
CA THR A 74 41.02 -3.18 3.26
C THR A 74 41.16 -3.25 1.77
N SER A 75 42.23 -2.65 1.24
CA SER A 75 42.57 -2.68 -0.19
C SER A 75 44.01 -3.10 -0.38
N PHE A 76 44.26 -3.89 -1.42
CA PHE A 76 45.59 -4.23 -1.90
C PHE A 76 45.75 -3.73 -3.34
N GLY A 77 46.82 -3.00 -3.60
CA GLY A 77 47.12 -2.46 -4.90
C GLY A 77 48.53 -2.84 -5.35
N TYR A 78 48.67 -3.23 -6.61
CA TYR A 78 49.95 -3.35 -7.28
C TYR A 78 50.01 -2.29 -8.36
N SER A 79 51.15 -1.57 -8.43
CA SER A 79 51.38 -0.62 -9.51
C SER A 79 52.82 -0.75 -10.02
N LYS A 80 52.97 -0.65 -11.35
CA LYS A 80 54.23 -0.52 -12.02
C LYS A 80 54.19 0.73 -12.89
N SER A 81 55.07 1.67 -12.62
CA SER A 81 55.20 2.90 -13.39
C SER A 81 56.61 3.04 -13.91
N ALA A 82 56.76 3.48 -15.14
CA ALA A 82 58.07 3.83 -15.72
C ALA A 82 57.96 5.26 -16.28
N SER A 83 58.97 6.06 -16.01
CA SER A 83 59.09 7.42 -16.55
C SER A 83 60.48 7.62 -17.10
N LEU A 84 60.54 8.26 -18.27
CA LEU A 84 61.81 8.72 -18.90
C LEU A 84 61.84 10.24 -18.84
N SER A 85 62.95 10.80 -18.43
CA SER A 85 63.22 12.25 -18.49
C SER A 85 64.44 12.52 -19.28
N SER A 86 64.38 13.51 -20.16
CA SER A 86 65.59 14.02 -20.85
C SER A 86 66.13 15.23 -20.10
N SER A 87 67.41 15.20 -19.74
CA SER A 87 68.10 16.35 -19.21
C SER A 87 69.38 16.58 -20.04
N SER A 88 69.96 17.79 -19.95
CA SER A 88 71.16 18.20 -20.73
C SER A 88 72.39 17.32 -20.48
N GLY A 89 72.35 16.26 -19.71
CA GLY A 89 73.44 15.33 -19.44
C GLY A 89 73.15 13.86 -19.84
N GLY A 90 72.04 13.55 -20.47
CA GLY A 90 71.65 12.19 -20.90
C GLY A 90 70.23 11.87 -20.73
N ASN A 91 69.73 10.85 -21.42
CA ASN A 91 68.34 10.31 -21.25
C ASN A 91 68.36 9.29 -20.11
N GLY A 92 67.72 9.68 -18.99
CA GLY A 92 67.58 8.82 -17.83
C GLY A 92 66.12 8.62 -17.48
N GLY A 93 65.80 7.61 -16.69
CA GLY A 93 64.47 7.37 -16.21
C GLY A 93 64.42 6.43 -15.00
N SER A 94 63.29 6.16 -14.53
CA SER A 94 63.07 5.18 -13.45
C SER A 94 61.84 4.32 -13.73
N SER A 95 61.94 3.06 -13.37
CA SER A 95 60.79 2.14 -13.27
C SER A 95 60.60 1.79 -11.81
N THR A 96 59.41 2.03 -11.30
CA THR A 96 59.05 1.74 -9.90
C THR A 96 57.93 0.71 -9.87
N ASN A 97 58.18 -0.39 -9.19
CA ASN A 97 57.17 -1.37 -8.80
C ASN A 97 56.77 -1.09 -7.37
N SER A 98 55.48 -1.03 -7.07
CA SER A 98 55.02 -0.87 -5.70
C SER A 98 53.79 -1.73 -5.39
N ASN A 99 53.83 -2.37 -4.23
CA ASN A 99 52.67 -3.04 -3.59
C ASN A 99 52.22 -2.16 -2.45
N THR A 100 50.91 -1.93 -2.35
CA THR A 100 50.34 -1.12 -1.28
C THR A 100 49.16 -1.88 -0.66
N LEU A 101 49.24 -2.09 0.64
CA LEU A 101 48.11 -2.59 1.48
C LEU A 101 47.64 -1.40 2.30
N THR A 102 46.36 -1.09 2.21
CA THR A 102 45.71 -0.05 3.03
C THR A 102 44.54 -0.63 3.74
N SER A 103 44.50 -0.48 5.07
CA SER A 103 43.35 -0.85 5.92
C SER A 103 42.89 0.39 6.68
N THR A 104 41.64 0.77 6.44
CA THR A 104 41.05 1.97 7.02
C THR A 104 39.84 1.56 7.86
N TYR A 105 39.83 1.93 9.13
CA TYR A 105 38.69 1.92 10.00
C TYR A 105 38.15 3.35 10.10
N SER A 106 36.87 3.55 9.91
CA SER A 106 36.25 4.86 10.06
C SER A 106 34.85 4.75 10.66
N GLN A 107 34.48 5.74 11.47
CA GLN A 107 33.16 5.85 12.06
C GLN A 107 32.73 7.32 12.15
N LYS A 108 31.51 7.62 11.72
CA LYS A 108 30.84 8.89 11.96
C LYS A 108 29.96 8.79 13.20
N LEU A 109 30.07 9.75 14.09
CA LEU A 109 29.24 9.85 15.30
C LEU A 109 27.97 10.65 15.03
N ASN A 110 26.96 10.49 15.89
CA ASN A 110 25.68 11.19 15.75
C ASN A 110 25.78 12.72 15.90
N ASN A 111 26.87 13.23 16.47
CA ASN A 111 27.12 14.67 16.57
C ASN A 111 27.84 15.24 15.32
N GLY A 112 28.10 14.42 14.31
CA GLY A 112 28.77 14.82 13.08
C GLY A 112 30.29 14.57 13.09
N MET A 113 30.91 14.34 14.25
CA MET A 113 32.35 14.03 14.33
C MET A 113 32.62 12.71 13.60
N THR A 114 33.79 12.66 12.92
CA THR A 114 34.29 11.43 12.29
C THR A 114 35.66 11.12 12.81
N TYR A 115 35.89 9.89 13.24
CA TYR A 115 37.21 9.41 13.60
C TYR A 115 37.56 8.17 12.81
N GLY A 116 38.85 7.95 12.61
CA GLY A 116 39.34 6.81 11.84
C GLY A 116 40.82 6.51 12.10
N PHE A 117 41.16 5.27 11.77
CA PHE A 117 42.54 4.77 11.81
C PHE A 117 42.86 4.20 10.44
N THR A 118 43.99 4.61 9.87
CA THR A 118 44.44 4.11 8.57
C THR A 118 45.84 3.53 8.73
N TYR A 119 45.95 2.25 8.44
CA TYR A 119 47.21 1.57 8.27
C TYR A 119 47.53 1.45 6.81
N THR A 120 48.73 1.86 6.39
CA THR A 120 49.22 1.70 5.02
C THR A 120 50.62 1.09 5.07
N GLU A 121 50.76 0.00 4.34
CA GLU A 121 52.03 -0.64 4.06
C GLU A 121 52.32 -0.52 2.59
N ARG A 122 53.46 0.06 2.25
CA ARG A 122 53.92 0.20 0.85
C ARG A 122 55.30 -0.34 0.67
N THR A 123 55.44 -1.40 -0.11
CA THR A 123 56.75 -1.91 -0.55
C THR A 123 57.03 -1.38 -1.96
N SER A 124 58.18 -0.73 -2.12
CA SER A 124 58.58 -0.14 -3.40
C SER A 124 59.97 -0.58 -3.78
N GLN A 125 60.18 -0.87 -5.07
CA GLN A 125 61.48 -1.15 -5.67
C GLN A 125 61.63 -0.27 -6.91
N SER A 126 62.66 0.52 -6.94
CA SER A 126 62.99 1.40 -8.06
C SER A 126 64.18 0.88 -8.85
N THR A 127 64.02 0.88 -10.16
CA THR A 127 65.09 0.50 -11.10
C THR A 127 65.43 1.71 -11.96
N SER A 128 66.70 2.10 -11.97
CA SER A 128 67.17 3.17 -12.86
C SER A 128 67.16 2.69 -14.31
N LEU A 129 66.67 3.53 -15.18
CA LEU A 129 66.62 3.29 -16.63
C LEU A 129 67.59 4.23 -17.32
N THR A 130 68.40 3.71 -18.23
CA THR A 130 69.28 4.51 -19.09
C THR A 130 68.81 4.33 -20.53
N ALA A 131 68.54 5.42 -21.21
CA ALA A 131 68.18 5.37 -22.62
C ALA A 131 69.42 5.85 -23.42
N LYS A 132 69.93 4.96 -24.25
CA LYS A 132 71.04 5.25 -25.13
C LYS A 132 70.58 6.10 -26.32
N ASP A 133 69.39 5.82 -26.78
CA ASP A 133 68.55 6.59 -27.71
C ASP A 133 67.07 6.36 -27.45
N TRP A 134 66.20 7.07 -28.14
CA TRP A 134 64.76 6.93 -27.91
C TRP A 134 64.16 5.55 -28.34
N SER A 135 65.00 4.70 -28.96
CA SER A 135 64.58 3.37 -29.42
C SER A 135 65.02 2.22 -28.52
N SER A 136 65.97 2.46 -27.57
CA SER A 136 66.51 1.44 -26.67
C SER A 136 66.63 1.97 -25.24
N VAL A 137 65.89 1.32 -24.33
CA VAL A 137 65.93 1.59 -22.88
C VAL A 137 66.50 0.38 -22.18
N GLU A 138 67.65 0.57 -21.52
CA GLU A 138 68.28 -0.47 -20.72
C GLU A 138 68.14 -0.19 -19.23
N SER A 139 67.84 -1.21 -18.41
CA SER A 139 67.86 -1.07 -16.96
C SER A 139 69.28 -1.17 -16.43
N SER A 140 69.76 -0.12 -15.77
CA SER A 140 71.12 -0.06 -15.34
C SER A 140 71.39 -0.49 -13.89
N THR A 141 70.51 -0.26 -12.99
CA THR A 141 70.67 -0.62 -11.57
C THR A 141 69.32 -0.77 -10.89
N SER A 142 69.06 -1.91 -10.23
CA SER A 142 67.92 -2.09 -9.37
C SER A 142 68.27 -1.68 -7.95
N GLY A 143 67.57 -0.72 -7.40
CA GLY A 143 67.67 -0.39 -5.98
C GLY A 143 67.10 -1.50 -5.11
N ASP A 144 67.58 -1.60 -3.90
CA ASP A 144 67.01 -2.52 -2.91
C ASP A 144 65.51 -2.18 -2.63
N PRO A 145 64.67 -3.19 -2.48
CA PRO A 145 63.30 -2.93 -2.09
C PRO A 145 63.25 -2.30 -0.70
N TYR A 146 62.41 -1.30 -0.55
CA TYR A 146 62.11 -0.73 0.79
C TYR A 146 60.65 -0.78 1.10
N SER A 147 60.32 -0.97 2.37
CA SER A 147 58.98 -0.96 2.88
C SER A 147 58.76 0.28 3.76
N GLN A 148 57.66 0.93 3.53
CA GLN A 148 57.20 2.04 4.34
C GLN A 148 55.85 1.66 4.98
N SER A 149 55.82 1.59 6.30
CA SER A 149 54.58 1.41 7.08
C SER A 149 54.15 2.76 7.64
N SER A 150 52.87 3.03 7.64
CA SER A 150 52.29 4.19 8.32
C SER A 150 50.99 3.83 9.04
N LEU A 151 50.82 4.35 10.23
CA LEU A 151 49.57 4.27 11.02
C LEU A 151 49.13 5.71 11.32
N SER A 152 47.95 6.08 10.80
CA SER A 152 47.37 7.40 11.02
C SER A 152 46.09 7.29 11.82
N ALA A 153 45.94 8.14 12.86
CA ALA A 153 44.71 8.38 13.56
C ALA A 153 44.16 9.75 13.13
N ASN A 154 42.93 9.80 12.66
CA ASN A 154 42.30 11.01 12.15
C ASN A 154 41.02 11.32 12.95
N LEU A 155 40.80 12.59 13.28
CA LEU A 155 39.60 13.09 13.94
C LEU A 155 39.15 14.36 13.25
N LYS A 156 37.94 14.32 12.68
CA LYS A 156 37.30 15.48 12.04
C LYS A 156 36.15 15.98 12.93
N ILE A 157 36.17 17.26 13.26
CA ILE A 157 35.16 17.92 14.12
C ILE A 157 34.51 19.05 13.31
N PRO A 158 33.25 18.90 12.88
CA PRO A 158 32.49 19.99 12.24
C PRO A 158 31.94 20.93 13.31
N PHE A 159 32.04 22.27 13.09
CA PHE A 159 31.54 23.27 14.03
C PHE A 159 30.18 23.87 13.62
N PHE A 160 29.91 24.03 12.34
CA PHE A 160 28.66 24.61 11.80
C PHE A 160 27.96 23.60 10.90
N GLN A 161 28.25 23.58 9.61
CA GLN A 161 27.65 22.65 8.68
C GLN A 161 27.91 21.20 9.13
N ASP A 162 26.91 20.34 9.06
CA ASP A 162 26.94 18.93 9.49
C ASP A 162 27.23 18.70 10.99
N SER A 163 27.21 19.76 11.80
CA SER A 163 27.38 19.69 13.25
C SER A 163 26.05 19.41 13.98
N GLY A 164 26.17 18.63 15.05
CA GLY A 164 25.05 18.38 15.98
C GLY A 164 24.18 17.17 15.62
N SER A 165 23.53 16.65 16.65
CA SER A 165 22.71 15.43 16.53
C SER A 165 21.41 15.64 15.73
N VAL A 166 20.88 16.86 15.72
CA VAL A 166 19.62 17.16 15.01
C VAL A 166 19.80 16.93 13.51
N ILE A 167 20.89 17.47 12.94
CA ILE A 167 21.19 17.39 11.51
C ILE A 167 21.57 15.96 11.12
N ASN A 168 22.45 15.34 11.90
CA ASN A 168 22.91 13.99 11.59
C ASN A 168 21.86 12.90 11.77
N ASN A 169 20.76 13.16 12.50
CA ASN A 169 19.62 12.27 12.65
C ASN A 169 18.46 12.56 11.64
N ILE A 170 18.62 13.54 10.74
CA ILE A 170 17.61 13.83 9.71
C ILE A 170 17.20 12.58 8.91
N PRO A 171 18.12 11.74 8.40
CA PRO A 171 17.75 10.52 7.67
C PRO A 171 16.88 9.55 8.49
N VAL A 172 17.17 9.44 9.79
CA VAL A 172 16.35 8.62 10.71
C VAL A 172 14.95 9.20 10.87
N LYS A 173 14.84 10.53 11.08
CA LYS A 173 13.54 11.21 11.19
C LYS A 173 12.70 11.09 9.92
N ILE A 174 13.33 11.19 8.74
CA ILE A 174 12.65 10.98 7.46
C ILE A 174 12.15 9.54 7.34
N ALA A 175 12.97 8.56 7.74
CA ALA A 175 12.57 7.16 7.73
C ALA A 175 11.43 6.89 8.73
N GLU A 176 11.42 7.51 9.92
CA GLU A 176 10.33 7.43 10.90
C GLU A 176 9.02 7.99 10.34
N VAL A 177 9.05 9.16 9.67
CA VAL A 177 7.88 9.69 8.95
C VAL A 177 7.46 8.75 7.82
N GLY A 178 8.41 8.06 7.18
CA GLY A 178 8.14 7.01 6.20
C GLY A 178 7.31 5.86 6.78
N VAL A 179 7.61 5.44 8.02
CA VAL A 179 6.80 4.43 8.75
C VAL A 179 5.40 4.95 9.04
N ASP A 180 5.26 6.18 9.56
CA ASP A 180 3.95 6.80 9.81
C ASP A 180 3.09 6.78 8.53
N ARG A 181 3.68 7.16 7.40
CA ARG A 181 3.00 7.13 6.08
C ARG A 181 2.63 5.71 5.63
N ALA A 182 3.51 4.73 5.84
CA ALA A 182 3.23 3.34 5.49
C ALA A 182 2.06 2.78 6.32
N VAL A 183 1.99 3.10 7.62
CA VAL A 183 0.88 2.73 8.51
C VAL A 183 -0.43 3.37 8.03
N LEU A 184 -0.42 4.67 7.72
CA LEU A 184 -1.60 5.38 7.23
C LEU A 184 -2.10 4.84 5.88
N ASN A 185 -1.18 4.57 4.94
CA ASN A 185 -1.50 3.95 3.65
C ASN A 185 -2.09 2.55 3.86
N SER A 186 -1.52 1.75 4.77
CA SER A 186 -2.04 0.43 5.11
C SER A 186 -3.45 0.53 5.68
N LYS A 187 -3.72 1.49 6.58
CA LYS A 187 -5.05 1.75 7.15
C LYS A 187 -6.07 2.12 6.06
N SER A 188 -5.72 3.06 5.18
CA SER A 188 -6.58 3.48 4.06
C SER A 188 -6.91 2.31 3.12
N SER A 189 -5.89 1.53 2.75
CA SER A 189 -6.06 0.38 1.86
C SER A 189 -6.88 -0.74 2.52
N LYS A 190 -6.72 -0.97 3.82
CA LYS A 190 -7.55 -1.92 4.59
C LYS A 190 -9.03 -1.51 4.55
N LEU A 191 -9.33 -0.24 4.82
CA LEU A 191 -10.70 0.27 4.76
C LEU A 191 -11.30 0.11 3.36
N GLY A 192 -10.56 0.45 2.31
CA GLY A 192 -11.01 0.28 0.93
C GLY A 192 -11.26 -1.18 0.54
N LEU A 193 -10.42 -2.12 1.00
CA LEU A 193 -10.63 -3.55 0.78
C LEU A 193 -11.89 -4.05 1.49
N LEU A 194 -12.10 -3.68 2.76
CA LEU A 194 -13.29 -4.06 3.53
C LEU A 194 -14.56 -3.48 2.90
N GLN A 195 -14.52 -2.22 2.45
CA GLN A 195 -15.63 -1.59 1.72
C GLN A 195 -15.96 -2.35 0.42
N GLY A 196 -14.92 -2.73 -0.34
CA GLY A 196 -15.09 -3.52 -1.57
C GLY A 196 -15.75 -4.87 -1.29
N ILE A 197 -15.29 -5.60 -0.29
CA ILE A 197 -15.85 -6.90 0.12
C ILE A 197 -17.30 -6.75 0.59
N ALA A 198 -17.58 -5.77 1.43
CA ALA A 198 -18.95 -5.49 1.90
C ALA A 198 -19.89 -5.12 0.73
N SER A 199 -19.39 -4.37 -0.26
CA SER A 199 -20.16 -4.04 -1.46
C SER A 199 -20.51 -5.30 -2.30
N ILE A 200 -19.57 -6.24 -2.45
CA ILE A 200 -19.80 -7.53 -3.12
C ILE A 200 -20.82 -8.35 -2.33
N TYR A 201 -20.72 -8.36 -1.00
CA TYR A 201 -21.70 -9.04 -0.15
C TYR A 201 -23.13 -8.49 -0.32
N TRP A 202 -23.31 -7.17 -0.32
CA TRP A 202 -24.63 -6.56 -0.56
C TRP A 202 -25.17 -6.84 -1.97
N ASN A 203 -24.29 -7.00 -2.97
CA ASN A 203 -24.70 -7.52 -4.28
C ASN A 203 -25.22 -8.95 -4.18
N LEU A 204 -24.56 -9.82 -3.41
CA LEU A 204 -25.00 -11.19 -3.19
C LEU A 204 -26.38 -11.22 -2.52
N VAL A 205 -26.62 -10.38 -1.50
CA VAL A 205 -27.93 -10.21 -0.86
C VAL A 205 -29.00 -9.85 -1.89
N SER A 206 -28.74 -8.86 -2.74
CA SER A 206 -29.66 -8.44 -3.80
C SER A 206 -30.05 -9.57 -4.76
N ILE A 207 -29.04 -10.36 -5.19
CA ILE A 207 -29.28 -11.47 -6.13
C ILE A 207 -30.10 -12.59 -5.48
N TYR A 208 -29.81 -12.96 -4.23
CA TYR A 208 -30.59 -13.99 -3.53
C TYR A 208 -32.03 -13.56 -3.28
N GLN A 209 -32.27 -12.29 -2.93
CA GLN A 209 -33.63 -11.75 -2.84
C GLN A 209 -34.34 -11.75 -4.20
N SER A 210 -33.61 -11.47 -5.28
CA SER A 210 -34.16 -11.53 -6.64
C SER A 210 -34.47 -12.96 -7.10
N ILE A 211 -33.66 -13.94 -6.69
CA ILE A 211 -33.93 -15.36 -6.93
C ILE A 211 -35.22 -15.80 -6.25
N GLU A 212 -35.39 -15.40 -4.97
CA GLU A 212 -36.61 -15.74 -4.22
C GLU A 212 -37.88 -15.11 -4.85
N LEU A 213 -37.76 -13.84 -5.26
CA LEU A 213 -38.82 -13.16 -6.02
C LEU A 213 -39.15 -13.92 -7.32
N GLN A 214 -38.11 -14.33 -8.09
CA GLN A 214 -38.32 -15.01 -9.37
C GLN A 214 -38.86 -16.43 -9.19
N LYS A 215 -38.52 -17.16 -8.10
CA LYS A 215 -39.14 -18.44 -7.76
C LYS A 215 -40.66 -18.30 -7.55
N ASN A 216 -41.08 -17.23 -6.87
CA ASN A 216 -42.47 -16.92 -6.70
C ASN A 216 -43.16 -16.60 -8.04
N SER A 217 -42.51 -15.88 -8.94
CA SER A 217 -43.01 -15.59 -10.28
C SER A 217 -43.19 -16.86 -11.10
N VAL A 218 -42.22 -17.77 -11.10
CA VAL A 218 -42.34 -19.09 -11.75
C VAL A 218 -43.53 -19.89 -11.19
N ALA A 219 -43.69 -19.94 -9.87
CA ALA A 219 -44.79 -20.68 -9.25
C ALA A 219 -46.15 -20.11 -9.68
N ILE A 220 -46.31 -18.80 -9.79
CA ILE A 220 -47.56 -18.16 -10.28
C ILE A 220 -47.77 -18.51 -11.76
N SER A 221 -46.77 -18.45 -12.59
CA SER A 221 -46.86 -18.78 -14.03
C SER A 221 -47.17 -20.25 -14.26
N GLU A 222 -46.64 -21.18 -13.44
CA GLU A 222 -46.99 -22.59 -13.46
C GLU A 222 -48.47 -22.82 -13.10
N GLN A 223 -48.93 -22.14 -12.08
CA GLN A 223 -50.32 -22.24 -11.67
C GLN A 223 -51.27 -21.71 -12.76
N LEU A 224 -50.92 -20.56 -13.38
CA LEU A 224 -51.66 -19.98 -14.48
C LEU A 224 -51.73 -20.92 -15.69
N LEU A 225 -50.63 -21.57 -16.04
CA LEU A 225 -50.59 -22.55 -17.12
C LEU A 225 -51.48 -23.76 -16.83
N ARG A 226 -51.43 -24.34 -15.60
CA ARG A 226 -52.29 -25.43 -15.18
C ARG A 226 -53.77 -25.04 -15.29
N ASP A 227 -54.15 -23.87 -14.79
CA ASP A 227 -55.53 -23.37 -14.84
C ASP A 227 -55.99 -23.16 -16.30
N ASN A 228 -55.13 -22.62 -17.17
CA ASN A 228 -55.47 -22.42 -18.59
C ASN A 228 -55.59 -23.75 -19.34
N GLN A 229 -54.75 -24.73 -19.09
CA GLN A 229 -54.89 -26.07 -19.66
C GLN A 229 -56.18 -26.76 -19.23
N ALA A 230 -56.62 -26.61 -17.97
CA ALA A 230 -57.89 -27.13 -17.50
C ALA A 230 -59.09 -26.47 -18.20
N ARG A 231 -59.10 -25.16 -18.36
CA ARG A 231 -60.13 -24.40 -19.10
C ARG A 231 -60.18 -24.74 -20.60
N GLN A 232 -59.01 -24.95 -21.23
CA GLN A 232 -58.93 -25.39 -22.63
C GLN A 232 -59.57 -26.76 -22.80
N ARG A 233 -59.29 -27.73 -21.91
CA ARG A 233 -59.91 -29.07 -21.92
C ARG A 233 -61.43 -28.98 -21.76
N ALA A 234 -61.93 -27.98 -21.04
CA ALA A 234 -63.32 -27.69 -20.87
C ALA A 234 -63.95 -26.90 -22.04
N GLY A 235 -63.16 -26.61 -23.09
CA GLY A 235 -63.64 -25.85 -24.26
C GLY A 235 -63.80 -24.34 -24.01
N GLN A 236 -63.32 -23.82 -22.89
CA GLN A 236 -63.54 -22.43 -22.47
C GLN A 236 -62.39 -21.48 -22.86
N LEU A 237 -61.28 -22.01 -23.37
CA LEU A 237 -60.10 -21.21 -23.67
C LEU A 237 -59.47 -21.63 -25.02
N SER A 238 -58.93 -20.68 -25.77
CA SER A 238 -58.27 -20.96 -27.05
C SER A 238 -56.87 -21.60 -26.82
N PRO A 239 -56.41 -22.46 -27.77
CA PRO A 239 -55.06 -23.00 -27.74
C PRO A 239 -53.97 -21.92 -27.72
N THR A 240 -54.19 -20.76 -28.32
CA THR A 240 -53.28 -19.63 -28.38
C THR A 240 -52.98 -19.03 -26.99
N GLU A 241 -53.99 -18.99 -26.10
CA GLU A 241 -53.82 -18.48 -24.71
C GLU A 241 -53.03 -19.45 -23.85
N VAL A 242 -53.15 -20.77 -24.03
CA VAL A 242 -52.30 -21.77 -23.38
C VAL A 242 -50.87 -21.63 -23.84
N LEU A 243 -50.62 -21.50 -25.16
CA LEU A 243 -49.29 -21.29 -25.69
C LEU A 243 -48.65 -20.00 -25.18
N SER A 244 -49.43 -18.93 -25.00
CA SER A 244 -48.95 -17.66 -24.39
C SER A 244 -48.52 -17.87 -22.95
N SER A 245 -49.31 -18.62 -22.16
CA SER A 245 -48.94 -18.91 -20.76
C SER A 245 -47.74 -19.83 -20.60
N GLU A 246 -47.59 -20.79 -21.51
CA GLU A 246 -46.42 -21.67 -21.61
C GLU A 246 -45.15 -20.87 -21.95
N THR A 247 -45.26 -19.98 -22.93
CA THR A 247 -44.16 -19.06 -23.29
C THR A 247 -43.74 -18.17 -22.13
N GLN A 248 -44.73 -17.67 -21.36
CA GLN A 248 -44.42 -16.84 -20.19
C GLN A 248 -43.69 -17.66 -19.10
N LEU A 249 -44.14 -18.87 -18.82
CA LEU A 249 -43.48 -19.76 -17.86
C LEU A 249 -42.03 -20.03 -18.25
N LEU A 250 -41.78 -20.33 -19.52
CA LEU A 250 -40.41 -20.58 -20.02
C LEU A 250 -39.52 -19.33 -19.89
N ARG A 251 -40.06 -18.13 -20.11
CA ARG A 251 -39.33 -16.87 -19.89
C ARG A 251 -38.96 -16.66 -18.41
N ASP A 252 -39.93 -16.94 -17.50
CA ASP A 252 -39.70 -16.80 -16.07
C ASP A 252 -38.65 -17.81 -15.57
N GLN A 253 -38.70 -19.06 -16.08
CA GLN A 253 -37.67 -20.07 -15.81
C GLN A 253 -36.30 -19.65 -16.34
N GLN A 254 -36.22 -19.12 -17.57
CA GLN A 254 -34.98 -18.62 -18.15
C GLN A 254 -34.37 -17.50 -17.29
N THR A 255 -35.21 -16.57 -16.82
CA THR A 255 -34.77 -15.50 -15.90
C THR A 255 -34.26 -16.07 -14.57
N LEU A 256 -34.92 -17.09 -14.01
CA LEU A 256 -34.47 -17.76 -12.80
C LEU A 256 -33.09 -18.43 -13.00
N TYR A 257 -32.87 -19.09 -14.12
CA TYR A 257 -31.58 -19.70 -14.42
C TYR A 257 -30.47 -18.65 -14.56
N SER A 258 -30.76 -17.52 -15.22
CA SER A 258 -29.79 -16.43 -15.34
C SER A 258 -29.41 -15.81 -13.99
N LEU A 259 -30.39 -15.61 -13.09
CA LEU A 259 -30.13 -15.13 -11.72
C LEU A 259 -29.32 -16.13 -10.90
N LYS A 260 -29.60 -17.44 -11.01
CA LYS A 260 -28.81 -18.48 -10.37
C LYS A 260 -27.36 -18.50 -10.88
N GLN A 261 -27.15 -18.31 -12.18
CA GLN A 261 -25.82 -18.20 -12.75
C GLN A 261 -25.08 -16.96 -12.25
N GLU A 262 -25.78 -15.84 -12.11
CA GLU A 262 -25.21 -14.59 -11.58
C GLU A 262 -24.83 -14.74 -10.09
N ALA A 263 -25.68 -15.40 -9.30
CA ALA A 263 -25.36 -15.71 -7.90
C ALA A 263 -24.05 -16.49 -7.77
N LEU A 264 -23.83 -17.52 -8.60
CA LEU A 264 -22.58 -18.27 -8.59
C LEU A 264 -21.37 -17.41 -8.90
N LYS A 265 -21.48 -16.49 -9.87
CA LYS A 265 -20.37 -15.56 -10.19
C LYS A 265 -20.04 -14.63 -9.02
N VAL A 266 -21.07 -14.10 -8.34
CA VAL A 266 -20.83 -13.23 -7.19
C VAL A 266 -20.34 -14.02 -5.98
N GLU A 267 -20.81 -15.26 -5.76
CA GLU A 267 -20.21 -16.15 -4.78
C GLU A 267 -18.72 -16.38 -5.05
N ASP A 268 -18.33 -16.62 -6.30
CA ASP A 268 -16.93 -16.79 -6.69
C ASP A 268 -16.12 -15.50 -6.44
N GLN A 269 -16.70 -14.32 -6.66
CA GLN A 269 -16.06 -13.05 -6.30
C GLN A 269 -15.83 -12.92 -4.81
N VAL A 270 -16.81 -13.31 -3.95
CA VAL A 270 -16.65 -13.33 -2.49
C VAL A 270 -15.55 -14.31 -2.10
N ARG A 271 -15.56 -15.54 -2.64
CA ARG A 271 -14.50 -16.55 -2.38
C ARG A 271 -13.12 -16.04 -2.78
N ALA A 272 -13.01 -15.41 -3.94
CA ALA A 272 -11.76 -14.84 -4.40
C ALA A 272 -11.28 -13.70 -3.48
N ALA A 273 -12.19 -12.81 -3.08
CA ALA A 273 -11.87 -11.70 -2.18
C ALA A 273 -11.43 -12.18 -0.78
N LEU A 274 -11.99 -13.30 -0.30
CA LEU A 274 -11.62 -13.93 0.98
C LEU A 274 -10.43 -14.89 0.87
N ASN A 275 -9.91 -15.13 -0.33
CA ASN A 275 -8.89 -16.16 -0.60
C ASN A 275 -9.33 -17.57 -0.15
N LEU A 276 -10.57 -17.94 -0.49
CA LEU A 276 -11.21 -19.21 -0.16
C LEU A 276 -11.66 -19.98 -1.42
N PRO A 277 -10.78 -20.26 -2.40
CA PRO A 277 -11.19 -20.84 -3.70
C PRO A 277 -11.76 -22.27 -3.57
N THR A 278 -11.40 -23.02 -2.53
CA THR A 278 -11.74 -24.43 -2.35
C THR A 278 -12.85 -24.68 -1.33
N LEU A 279 -13.67 -23.66 -0.98
CA LEU A 279 -14.76 -23.85 -0.04
C LEU A 279 -15.82 -24.79 -0.67
N PRO A 280 -16.15 -25.96 -0.06
CA PRO A 280 -17.02 -26.97 -0.67
C PRO A 280 -18.50 -26.62 -0.61
N VAL A 281 -18.88 -25.55 0.08
CA VAL A 281 -20.27 -25.12 0.31
C VAL A 281 -20.54 -23.79 -0.40
N GLY A 282 -21.81 -23.58 -0.80
CA GLY A 282 -22.27 -22.28 -1.31
C GLY A 282 -22.34 -21.22 -0.20
N LEU A 283 -22.33 -19.96 -0.57
CA LEU A 283 -22.46 -18.84 0.38
C LEU A 283 -23.88 -18.26 0.30
N PHE A 284 -24.59 -18.24 1.41
CA PHE A 284 -25.91 -17.63 1.52
C PHE A 284 -25.86 -16.45 2.49
N PRO A 285 -26.20 -15.22 2.06
CA PRO A 285 -26.19 -14.07 2.96
C PRO A 285 -27.35 -14.15 3.95
N SER A 286 -27.05 -13.88 5.23
CA SER A 286 -28.08 -13.89 6.31
C SER A 286 -28.67 -12.52 6.59
N ASP A 287 -27.99 -11.44 6.23
CA ASP A 287 -28.42 -10.09 6.56
C ASP A 287 -29.52 -9.59 5.62
N SER A 288 -30.40 -8.78 6.18
CA SER A 288 -31.43 -8.06 5.44
C SER A 288 -31.09 -6.57 5.46
N PRO A 289 -31.21 -5.85 4.32
CA PRO A 289 -30.98 -4.42 4.31
C PRO A 289 -31.92 -3.70 5.29
N SER A 290 -31.36 -2.86 6.16
CA SER A 290 -32.05 -2.07 7.17
C SER A 290 -31.96 -0.57 6.90
N ILE A 291 -32.84 0.23 7.48
CA ILE A 291 -32.81 1.70 7.31
C ILE A 291 -32.22 2.31 8.59
N HIS A 292 -31.06 2.95 8.49
CA HIS A 292 -30.33 3.58 9.59
C HIS A 292 -30.54 5.10 9.59
N SER A 293 -31.77 5.59 9.73
CA SER A 293 -32.07 7.02 9.67
C SER A 293 -31.72 7.81 10.95
N GLU A 294 -31.52 7.13 12.08
CA GLU A 294 -31.25 7.78 13.37
C GLU A 294 -29.82 8.24 13.55
N ASP A 295 -28.85 7.58 12.91
CA ASP A 295 -27.42 7.86 13.03
C ASP A 295 -26.96 9.11 12.25
N LEU A 296 -27.84 9.72 11.45
CA LEU A 296 -27.52 10.81 10.50
C LEU A 296 -27.87 12.22 11.03
N LYS A 297 -28.33 12.36 12.27
CA LYS A 297 -28.97 13.60 12.77
C LYS A 297 -27.99 14.74 13.10
N ASP A 298 -26.71 14.47 13.32
CA ASP A 298 -25.73 15.49 13.70
C ASP A 298 -24.59 15.62 12.68
N ALA A 299 -24.84 16.43 11.64
CA ALA A 299 -23.89 16.68 10.56
C ALA A 299 -22.58 17.30 11.04
N GLU A 300 -22.62 18.13 12.10
CA GLU A 300 -21.41 18.82 12.59
C GLU A 300 -20.48 17.85 13.33
N SER A 301 -21.03 16.97 14.16
CA SER A 301 -20.23 15.93 14.83
C SER A 301 -19.67 14.91 13.84
N LEU A 302 -20.43 14.54 12.81
CA LEU A 302 -19.97 13.67 11.72
C LEU A 302 -18.80 14.31 10.95
N LEU A 303 -18.94 15.60 10.57
CA LEU A 303 -17.85 16.31 9.89
C LEU A 303 -16.58 16.34 10.72
N ARG A 304 -16.68 16.62 12.01
CA ARG A 304 -15.51 16.61 12.91
C ARG A 304 -14.83 15.24 12.94
N LYS A 305 -15.60 14.15 13.08
CA LYS A 305 -15.07 12.79 13.06
C LYS A 305 -14.40 12.46 11.73
N ILE A 306 -15.01 12.84 10.60
CA ILE A 306 -14.46 12.63 9.27
C ILE A 306 -13.12 13.35 9.12
N LEU A 307 -13.04 14.63 9.51
CA LEU A 307 -11.81 15.42 9.42
C LEU A 307 -10.69 14.88 10.32
N GLU A 308 -11.03 14.30 11.48
CA GLU A 308 -10.07 13.69 12.41
C GLU A 308 -9.56 12.33 11.92
N ASN A 309 -10.42 11.54 11.27
CA ASN A 309 -10.12 10.17 10.86
C ASN A 309 -9.66 10.04 9.39
N ASP A 310 -9.77 11.11 8.58
CA ASP A 310 -9.37 11.05 7.16
C ASP A 310 -7.87 10.76 7.01
N THR A 311 -7.58 9.64 6.38
CA THR A 311 -6.21 9.15 6.18
C THR A 311 -5.43 9.99 5.19
N GLN A 312 -6.09 10.68 4.23
CA GLN A 312 -5.41 11.54 3.26
C GLN A 312 -4.94 12.84 3.91
N ILE A 313 -5.73 13.42 4.81
CA ILE A 313 -5.30 14.56 5.64
C ILE A 313 -4.10 14.16 6.51
N ALA A 314 -4.16 13.00 7.15
CA ALA A 314 -3.07 12.49 7.97
C ALA A 314 -1.79 12.24 7.15
N LEU A 315 -1.90 11.67 5.95
CA LEU A 315 -0.79 11.47 5.01
C LEU A 315 -0.18 12.80 4.56
N SER A 316 -1.01 13.79 4.24
CA SER A 316 -0.55 15.13 3.87
C SER A 316 0.17 15.82 5.03
N LYS A 317 -0.33 15.69 6.28
CA LYS A 317 0.35 16.18 7.48
C LYS A 317 1.72 15.50 7.70
N ALA A 318 1.81 14.18 7.49
CA ALA A 318 3.08 13.47 7.54
C ALA A 318 4.03 13.95 6.42
N GLY A 319 3.53 14.18 5.21
CA GLY A 319 4.30 14.78 4.12
C GLY A 319 4.80 16.19 4.45
N LEU A 320 3.98 17.01 5.08
CA LEU A 320 4.36 18.35 5.56
C LEU A 320 5.50 18.27 6.59
N LYS A 321 5.40 17.37 7.56
CA LYS A 321 6.46 17.10 8.55
C LYS A 321 7.77 16.68 7.87
N GLN A 322 7.69 15.82 6.85
CA GLN A 322 8.86 15.44 6.05
C GLN A 322 9.50 16.66 5.38
N LYS A 323 8.70 17.54 4.75
CA LYS A 323 9.21 18.75 4.09
C LYS A 323 9.86 19.73 5.08
N GLN A 324 9.32 19.87 6.28
CA GLN A 324 9.93 20.66 7.33
C GLN A 324 11.31 20.12 7.75
N ILE A 325 11.45 18.78 7.82
CA ILE A 325 12.75 18.14 8.09
C ILE A 325 13.74 18.35 6.93
N GLU A 326 13.26 18.25 5.67
CA GLU A 326 14.08 18.52 4.49
C GLU A 326 14.53 20.00 4.44
N ILE A 327 13.69 20.96 4.84
CA ILE A 327 14.04 22.36 4.95
C ILE A 327 15.20 22.56 5.92
N LEU A 328 15.16 21.96 7.11
CA LEU A 328 16.29 22.02 8.08
C LEU A 328 17.59 21.50 7.49
N GLN A 329 17.53 20.46 6.63
CA GLN A 329 18.72 19.95 5.94
C GLN A 329 19.27 20.98 4.95
N PHE A 330 18.42 21.67 4.18
CA PHE A 330 18.86 22.70 3.23
C PHE A 330 19.40 23.95 3.95
N GLU A 331 18.78 24.34 5.07
CA GLU A 331 19.28 25.44 5.91
C GLU A 331 20.69 25.13 6.42
N ASN A 332 20.95 23.90 6.91
CA ASN A 332 22.26 23.48 7.32
C ASN A 332 23.30 23.49 6.17
N THR A 333 22.87 23.18 4.94
CA THR A 333 23.77 23.22 3.77
C THR A 333 24.17 24.66 3.39
N LEU A 334 23.38 25.66 3.78
CA LEU A 334 23.70 27.09 3.60
C LEU A 334 24.66 27.61 4.67
N ASP A 335 24.86 26.87 5.77
CA ASP A 335 25.77 27.27 6.81
C ASP A 335 27.23 27.23 6.31
N THR A 336 28.04 28.06 6.95
CA THR A 336 29.48 28.04 6.76
C THR A 336 30.06 26.70 7.15
N ASN A 337 30.90 26.13 6.30
CA ASN A 337 31.68 24.95 6.66
C ASN A 337 32.93 25.40 7.45
N LEU A 338 33.05 24.98 8.69
CA LEU A 338 34.23 25.15 9.53
C LEU A 338 34.54 23.80 10.18
N ASP A 339 35.61 23.17 9.75
CA ASP A 339 36.05 21.85 10.20
C ASP A 339 37.42 21.94 10.87
N LEU A 340 37.62 21.24 11.96
CA LEU A 340 38.91 20.97 12.56
C LEU A 340 39.31 19.52 12.26
N ASP A 341 40.32 19.34 11.47
CA ASP A 341 40.91 18.06 11.14
C ASP A 341 42.22 17.86 11.93
N LEU A 342 42.21 16.90 12.83
CA LEU A 342 43.36 16.48 13.62
C LEU A 342 43.85 15.16 13.06
N SER A 343 45.16 15.07 12.79
CA SER A 343 45.81 13.84 12.33
C SER A 343 47.09 13.58 13.05
N TYR A 344 47.26 12.38 13.57
CA TYR A 344 48.52 11.89 14.12
C TYR A 344 48.98 10.67 13.33
N THR A 345 50.20 10.72 12.80
CA THR A 345 50.75 9.68 11.93
C THR A 345 52.07 9.18 12.48
N LEU A 346 52.19 7.88 12.61
CA LEU A 346 53.43 7.14 12.87
C LEU A 346 53.93 6.57 11.55
N LYS A 347 55.23 6.68 11.29
CA LYS A 347 55.89 6.11 10.10
C LYS A 347 57.03 5.21 10.50
N GLY A 348 57.26 4.17 9.74
CA GLY A 348 58.41 3.28 9.88
C GLY A 348 58.93 2.87 8.52
N TYR A 349 60.20 2.64 8.42
CA TYR A 349 60.90 2.23 7.18
C TYR A 349 61.70 0.97 7.45
N SER A 350 61.73 0.04 6.48
CA SER A 350 62.51 -1.20 6.58
C SER A 350 62.92 -1.64 5.18
N THR A 351 63.96 -2.39 5.09
CA THR A 351 64.36 -3.11 3.87
C THR A 351 63.61 -4.42 3.70
N ASN A 352 62.92 -4.89 4.74
CA ASN A 352 62.09 -6.08 4.71
C ASN A 352 60.62 -5.72 4.51
N SER A 353 59.88 -6.47 3.69
CA SER A 353 58.45 -6.32 3.55
C SER A 353 57.75 -6.48 4.92
N PHE A 354 56.82 -5.57 5.26
CA PHE A 354 56.15 -5.47 6.55
C PHE A 354 57.03 -5.20 7.78
N GLY A 355 58.34 -4.99 7.59
CA GLY A 355 59.27 -4.71 8.68
C GLY A 355 59.17 -3.29 9.26
N GLY A 356 58.55 -2.34 8.57
CA GLY A 356 58.41 -0.95 9.01
C GLY A 356 57.57 -0.78 10.29
N THR A 357 56.67 -1.72 10.60
CA THR A 357 55.84 -1.69 11.81
C THR A 357 56.63 -1.83 13.10
N SER A 358 57.77 -2.57 13.09
CA SER A 358 58.65 -2.72 14.26
C SER A 358 59.32 -1.40 14.66
N GLU A 359 59.43 -0.46 13.73
CA GLU A 359 60.07 0.83 13.92
C GLU A 359 59.11 1.91 14.49
N PHE A 360 57.80 1.66 14.55
CA PHE A 360 56.84 2.65 15.09
C PHE A 360 57.18 3.12 16.52
N GLY A 361 57.76 2.26 17.35
CA GLY A 361 58.18 2.59 18.73
C GLY A 361 59.57 3.22 18.83
N ASN A 362 60.43 3.03 17.83
CA ASN A 362 61.84 3.44 17.86
C ASN A 362 62.11 4.67 16.98
N SER A 363 61.21 5.03 16.09
CA SER A 363 61.42 6.12 15.14
C SER A 363 60.92 7.46 15.70
N ASN A 364 61.73 8.50 15.55
CA ASN A 364 61.29 9.88 15.74
C ASN A 364 60.43 10.38 14.56
N LEU A 365 59.97 9.45 13.72
CA LEU A 365 59.21 9.73 12.51
C LEU A 365 57.69 9.73 12.82
N HIS A 366 57.29 10.71 13.62
CA HIS A 366 55.87 10.95 13.89
C HIS A 366 55.48 12.34 13.41
N GLY A 367 54.23 12.48 12.95
CA GLY A 367 53.67 13.74 12.54
C GLY A 367 52.35 14.03 13.25
N LEU A 368 52.24 15.25 13.79
CA LEU A 368 50.97 15.78 14.25
C LEU A 368 50.54 16.92 13.34
N SER A 369 49.34 16.86 12.80
CA SER A 369 48.77 17.99 12.07
C SER A 369 47.41 18.37 12.64
N ALA A 370 47.18 19.68 12.70
CA ALA A 370 45.91 20.27 13.01
C ALA A 370 45.57 21.27 11.91
N THR A 371 44.52 21.01 11.17
CA THR A 371 44.09 21.85 10.05
C THR A 371 42.72 22.40 10.35
N LEU A 372 42.58 23.73 10.41
CA LEU A 372 41.29 24.40 10.49
C LEU A 372 40.89 24.82 9.08
N SER A 373 39.87 24.21 8.56
CA SER A 373 39.34 24.47 7.22
C SER A 373 38.08 25.30 7.32
N TRP A 374 38.07 26.45 6.68
CA TRP A 374 36.93 27.33 6.58
C TRP A 374 36.52 27.52 5.13
N ALA A 375 35.26 27.18 4.82
CA ALA A 375 34.69 27.36 3.49
C ALA A 375 33.35 28.08 3.60
N PHE A 376 33.26 29.20 2.89
CA PHE A 376 32.05 29.99 2.81
C PHE A 376 31.53 30.02 1.35
N PRO A 377 30.29 29.55 1.09
CA PRO A 377 29.72 29.51 -0.24
C PRO A 377 29.36 30.92 -0.72
N LEU A 378 30.15 31.51 -1.63
CA LEU A 378 29.87 32.80 -2.22
C LEU A 378 28.80 32.66 -3.32
N GLY A 379 27.57 33.14 -3.06
CA GLY A 379 26.50 33.19 -4.05
C GLY A 379 25.92 31.83 -4.45
N ASP A 380 25.76 30.91 -3.51
CA ASP A 380 25.15 29.57 -3.75
C ASP A 380 23.65 29.69 -4.06
N ARG A 381 23.35 30.14 -5.30
CA ARG A 381 21.97 30.22 -5.80
C ARG A 381 21.29 28.84 -5.88
N LYS A 382 22.05 27.77 -6.13
CA LYS A 382 21.49 26.41 -6.25
C LYS A 382 20.82 25.98 -4.94
N THR A 383 21.52 26.12 -3.83
CA THR A 383 20.99 25.74 -2.50
C THR A 383 19.89 26.70 -2.05
N GLN A 384 20.01 28.02 -2.32
CA GLN A 384 18.95 28.99 -2.03
C GLN A 384 17.66 28.70 -2.79
N GLU A 385 17.72 28.42 -4.09
CA GLU A 385 16.56 28.03 -4.88
C GLU A 385 16.03 26.64 -4.47
N GLY A 386 16.89 25.71 -4.07
CA GLY A 386 16.48 24.43 -3.47
C GLY A 386 15.68 24.63 -2.19
N LEU A 387 16.12 25.49 -1.28
CA LEU A 387 15.38 25.85 -0.08
C LEU A 387 14.03 26.52 -0.43
N ARG A 388 14.04 27.45 -1.37
CA ARG A 388 12.82 28.09 -1.86
C ARG A 388 11.82 27.08 -2.44
N GLN A 389 12.31 26.12 -3.23
CA GLN A 389 11.51 25.03 -3.78
C GLN A 389 10.86 24.23 -2.65
N LYS A 390 11.61 23.83 -1.61
CA LYS A 390 11.07 23.07 -0.47
C LYS A 390 10.01 23.85 0.32
N ASN A 391 10.20 25.17 0.48
CA ASN A 391 9.19 26.02 1.08
C ASN A 391 7.91 26.11 0.23
N LEU A 392 8.01 26.18 -1.10
CA LEU A 392 6.85 26.16 -2.00
C LEU A 392 6.14 24.80 -1.96
N GLU A 393 6.86 23.68 -1.98
CA GLU A 393 6.31 22.32 -1.80
C GLU A 393 5.58 22.20 -0.47
N SER A 394 6.11 22.75 0.62
CA SER A 394 5.45 22.78 1.94
C SER A 394 4.13 23.58 1.90
N ARG A 395 4.12 24.76 1.27
CA ARG A 395 2.89 25.55 1.09
C ARG A 395 1.87 24.85 0.20
N GLN A 396 2.32 24.19 -0.85
CA GLN A 396 1.45 23.38 -1.72
C GLN A 396 0.72 22.29 -0.91
N ILE A 397 1.44 21.56 -0.03
CA ILE A 397 0.83 20.54 0.83
C ILE A 397 -0.19 21.17 1.80
N GLN A 398 0.09 22.35 2.35
CA GLN A 398 -0.87 23.07 3.22
C GLN A 398 -2.17 23.38 2.47
N ILE A 399 -2.07 23.87 1.22
CA ILE A 399 -3.25 24.14 0.38
C ILE A 399 -4.00 22.84 0.09
N GLN A 400 -3.30 21.73 -0.22
CA GLN A 400 -3.91 20.42 -0.44
C GLN A 400 -4.66 19.91 0.79
N ILE A 401 -4.19 20.19 2.01
CA ILE A 401 -4.90 19.85 3.24
C ILE A 401 -6.22 20.66 3.35
N GLU A 402 -6.20 21.94 3.06
CA GLU A 402 -7.42 22.78 3.11
C GLU A 402 -8.41 22.40 1.98
N ASP A 403 -7.90 22.12 0.80
CA ASP A 403 -8.71 21.64 -0.33
C ASP A 403 -9.41 20.32 0.03
N ARG A 404 -8.66 19.37 0.61
CA ARG A 404 -9.23 18.08 1.06
C ARG A 404 -10.31 18.25 2.14
N LYS A 405 -10.14 19.20 3.06
CA LYS A 405 -11.17 19.50 4.06
C LYS A 405 -12.46 20.02 3.41
N SER A 406 -12.33 20.93 2.44
CA SER A 406 -13.48 21.45 1.70
C SER A 406 -14.16 20.37 0.86
N GLU A 407 -13.39 19.49 0.23
CA GLU A 407 -13.90 18.32 -0.50
C GLU A 407 -14.71 17.40 0.40
N LEU A 408 -14.19 17.07 1.60
CA LEU A 408 -14.86 16.21 2.57
C LEU A 408 -16.17 16.84 3.08
N GLU A 409 -16.20 18.15 3.26
CA GLU A 409 -17.43 18.87 3.65
C GLU A 409 -18.49 18.75 2.55
N VAL A 410 -18.11 18.99 1.29
CA VAL A 410 -19.02 18.84 0.14
C VAL A 410 -19.47 17.40 -0.02
N GLN A 411 -18.56 16.42 0.15
CA GLN A 411 -18.87 15.00 0.07
C GLN A 411 -19.86 14.58 1.16
N LEU A 412 -19.65 15.00 2.41
CA LEU A 412 -20.62 14.74 3.49
C LEU A 412 -21.99 15.33 3.20
N GLN A 413 -22.04 16.59 2.74
CA GLN A 413 -23.32 17.24 2.38
C GLN A 413 -24.01 16.49 1.23
N SER A 414 -23.25 15.95 0.26
CA SER A 414 -23.80 15.13 -0.82
C SER A 414 -24.39 13.82 -0.26
N ILE A 415 -23.61 13.09 0.56
CA ILE A 415 -24.05 11.84 1.17
C ILE A 415 -25.34 12.05 1.99
N LEU A 416 -25.41 13.11 2.81
CA LEU A 416 -26.60 13.41 3.61
C LEU A 416 -27.82 13.74 2.74
N ARG A 417 -27.65 14.46 1.63
CA ARG A 417 -28.71 14.70 0.65
C ARG A 417 -29.15 13.41 -0.03
N ASP A 418 -28.19 12.59 -0.43
CA ASP A 418 -28.47 11.31 -1.09
C ASP A 418 -29.24 10.36 -0.16
N PHE A 419 -28.91 10.33 1.12
CA PHE A 419 -29.70 9.56 2.11
C PHE A 419 -31.14 10.01 2.17
N LYS A 420 -31.41 11.31 2.21
CA LYS A 420 -32.76 11.84 2.25
C LYS A 420 -33.55 11.48 0.99
N VAL A 421 -32.92 11.64 -0.18
CA VAL A 421 -33.55 11.27 -1.46
C VAL A 421 -33.76 9.76 -1.54
N LEU A 422 -32.78 8.95 -1.11
CA LEU A 422 -32.89 7.50 -1.12
C LEU A 422 -33.98 6.99 -0.15
N GLU A 423 -34.18 7.62 0.99
CA GLU A 423 -35.26 7.28 1.92
C GLU A 423 -36.64 7.56 1.30
N GLU A 424 -36.81 8.73 0.66
CA GLU A 424 -38.05 9.08 -0.05
C GLU A 424 -38.31 8.14 -1.24
N ASP A 425 -37.26 7.84 -2.01
CA ASP A 425 -37.31 6.94 -3.17
C ASP A 425 -37.63 5.49 -2.76
N LEU A 426 -37.03 5.02 -1.66
CA LEU A 426 -37.33 3.71 -1.09
C LEU A 426 -38.79 3.61 -0.61
N ASN A 427 -39.26 4.62 0.12
CA ASN A 427 -40.68 4.68 0.56
C ASN A 427 -41.64 4.66 -0.64
N THR A 428 -41.29 5.36 -1.70
CA THR A 428 -42.04 5.37 -2.96
C THR A 428 -41.99 4.01 -3.66
N ALA A 429 -40.81 3.38 -3.74
CA ALA A 429 -40.67 2.05 -4.35
C ALA A 429 -41.44 0.99 -3.58
N GLN A 430 -41.49 1.05 -2.22
CA GLN A 430 -42.29 0.17 -1.38
C GLN A 430 -43.81 0.36 -1.65
N ALA A 431 -44.24 1.62 -1.75
CA ALA A 431 -45.64 1.91 -2.07
C ALA A 431 -46.02 1.38 -3.46
N VAL A 432 -45.17 1.58 -4.48
CA VAL A 432 -45.41 1.05 -5.84
C VAL A 432 -45.44 -0.47 -5.82
N SER A 433 -44.51 -1.14 -5.12
CA SER A 433 -44.48 -2.59 -4.98
C SER A 433 -45.76 -3.13 -4.35
N LEU A 434 -46.23 -2.51 -3.27
CA LEU A 434 -47.46 -2.89 -2.58
C LEU A 434 -48.73 -2.69 -3.47
N LEU A 435 -48.76 -1.57 -4.22
CA LEU A 435 -49.86 -1.29 -5.15
C LEU A 435 -49.86 -2.27 -6.33
N SER A 436 -48.72 -2.58 -6.89
CA SER A 436 -48.57 -3.57 -7.96
C SER A 436 -49.03 -4.97 -7.50
N GLU A 437 -48.74 -5.35 -6.27
CA GLU A 437 -49.20 -6.60 -5.67
C GLU A 437 -50.72 -6.62 -5.55
N LYS A 438 -51.33 -5.53 -5.08
CA LYS A 438 -52.78 -5.39 -5.00
C LYS A 438 -53.43 -5.47 -6.41
N GLN A 439 -52.81 -4.83 -7.42
CA GLN A 439 -53.29 -4.88 -8.79
C GLN A 439 -53.25 -6.30 -9.36
N LEU A 440 -52.12 -7.03 -9.19
CA LEU A 440 -52.00 -8.42 -9.59
C LEU A 440 -53.09 -9.30 -8.93
N ASN A 441 -53.22 -9.18 -7.59
CA ASN A 441 -54.21 -9.95 -6.84
C ASN A 441 -55.64 -9.68 -7.30
N ASN A 442 -56.00 -8.44 -7.64
CA ASN A 442 -57.28 -8.09 -8.18
C ASN A 442 -57.46 -8.66 -9.60
N GLU A 443 -56.44 -8.63 -10.45
CA GLU A 443 -56.54 -9.14 -11.80
C GLU A 443 -56.66 -10.68 -11.83
N ILE A 444 -56.01 -11.39 -10.91
CA ILE A 444 -56.20 -12.84 -10.70
C ILE A 444 -57.66 -13.14 -10.30
N LYS A 445 -58.26 -12.32 -9.43
CA LYS A 445 -59.70 -12.47 -9.07
C LYS A 445 -60.62 -12.23 -10.28
N ARG A 446 -60.31 -11.22 -11.10
CA ARG A 446 -61.06 -10.92 -12.34
C ARG A 446 -60.94 -12.04 -13.36
N LEU A 447 -59.74 -12.65 -13.51
CA LEU A 447 -59.53 -13.80 -14.37
C LEU A 447 -60.36 -15.00 -13.93
N LYS A 448 -60.45 -15.27 -12.62
CA LYS A 448 -61.30 -16.34 -12.06
C LYS A 448 -62.77 -16.12 -12.35
N LEU A 449 -63.22 -14.86 -12.45
CA LEU A 449 -64.61 -14.48 -12.81
C LEU A 449 -64.86 -14.37 -14.31
N GLY A 450 -63.87 -14.71 -15.16
CA GLY A 450 -63.94 -14.60 -16.60
C GLY A 450 -63.93 -13.17 -17.16
N LYS A 451 -63.55 -12.16 -16.33
CA LYS A 451 -63.51 -10.73 -16.69
C LYS A 451 -62.12 -10.20 -17.01
N SER A 452 -61.14 -11.09 -17.18
CA SER A 452 -59.75 -10.77 -17.56
C SER A 452 -59.17 -11.89 -18.40
N THR A 453 -57.96 -11.65 -18.97
CA THR A 453 -57.19 -12.61 -19.77
C THR A 453 -55.93 -13.02 -19.03
N SER A 454 -55.39 -14.19 -19.38
CA SER A 454 -54.10 -14.67 -18.87
C SER A 454 -52.95 -13.72 -19.25
N TYR A 455 -53.05 -13.06 -20.40
CA TYR A 455 -52.12 -12.05 -20.86
C TYR A 455 -52.06 -10.85 -19.87
N GLN A 456 -53.21 -10.33 -19.45
CA GLN A 456 -53.32 -9.23 -18.50
C GLN A 456 -52.68 -9.60 -17.15
N VAL A 457 -52.99 -10.81 -16.64
CA VAL A 457 -52.38 -11.29 -15.39
C VAL A 457 -50.85 -11.38 -15.53
N SER A 458 -50.35 -11.90 -16.64
CA SER A 458 -48.88 -11.95 -16.89
C SER A 458 -48.25 -10.56 -16.95
N GLN A 459 -48.93 -9.53 -17.49
CA GLN A 459 -48.45 -8.15 -17.48
C GLN A 459 -48.33 -7.61 -16.06
N PHE A 460 -49.37 -7.71 -15.23
CA PHE A 460 -49.31 -7.27 -13.85
C PHE A 460 -48.30 -8.06 -13.01
N GLN A 461 -48.08 -9.34 -13.33
CA GLN A 461 -47.04 -10.14 -12.68
C GLN A 461 -45.65 -9.60 -13.01
N GLN A 462 -45.39 -9.25 -14.29
CA GLN A 462 -44.11 -8.62 -14.70
C GLN A 462 -43.92 -7.25 -14.06
N ASP A 463 -45.00 -6.44 -13.95
CA ASP A 463 -44.92 -5.12 -13.31
C ASP A 463 -44.63 -5.25 -11.80
N LEU A 464 -45.23 -6.23 -11.12
CA LEU A 464 -44.87 -6.55 -9.73
C LEU A 464 -43.44 -7.02 -9.60
N ALA A 465 -42.95 -7.90 -10.48
CA ALA A 465 -41.58 -8.38 -10.44
C ALA A 465 -40.57 -7.22 -10.63
N ARG A 466 -40.83 -6.29 -11.56
CA ARG A 466 -40.01 -5.10 -11.76
C ARG A 466 -40.06 -4.17 -10.56
N SER A 467 -41.23 -3.89 -9.97
CA SER A 467 -41.36 -2.98 -8.82
C SER A 467 -40.64 -3.54 -7.58
N ARG A 468 -40.76 -4.85 -7.30
CA ARG A 468 -40.06 -5.52 -6.21
C ARG A 468 -38.55 -5.56 -6.46
N GLN A 469 -38.12 -5.80 -7.69
CA GLN A 469 -36.67 -5.73 -8.05
C GLN A 469 -36.12 -4.34 -7.79
N GLN A 470 -36.87 -3.28 -8.15
CA GLN A 470 -36.44 -1.90 -7.87
C GLN A 470 -36.36 -1.63 -6.36
N GLU A 471 -37.33 -2.08 -5.58
CA GLU A 471 -37.35 -1.98 -4.12
C GLU A 471 -36.07 -2.64 -3.53
N ILE A 472 -35.72 -3.85 -3.94
CA ILE A 472 -34.53 -4.58 -3.49
C ILE A 472 -33.28 -3.75 -3.79
N LEU A 473 -33.13 -3.26 -5.03
CA LEU A 473 -31.97 -2.44 -5.43
C LEU A 473 -31.87 -1.15 -4.62
N LYS A 474 -32.99 -0.48 -4.32
CA LYS A 474 -32.98 0.76 -3.52
C LYS A 474 -32.56 0.50 -2.08
N ARG A 475 -33.01 -0.60 -1.47
CA ARG A 475 -32.59 -1.02 -0.13
C ARG A 475 -31.08 -1.31 -0.08
N VAL A 476 -30.56 -2.06 -1.05
CA VAL A 476 -29.14 -2.38 -1.12
C VAL A 476 -28.29 -1.12 -1.37
N ASN A 477 -28.76 -0.19 -2.20
CA ASN A 477 -28.06 1.07 -2.43
C ASN A 477 -28.02 1.93 -1.14
N PHE A 478 -29.09 1.92 -0.34
CA PHE A 478 -29.09 2.59 0.95
C PHE A 478 -28.00 2.04 1.89
N GLU A 479 -27.87 0.72 1.99
CA GLU A 479 -26.82 0.07 2.77
C GLU A 479 -25.41 0.40 2.26
N LYS A 480 -25.21 0.45 0.93
CA LYS A 480 -23.91 0.81 0.36
C LYS A 480 -23.50 2.26 0.66
N ASN A 481 -24.45 3.19 0.62
CA ASN A 481 -24.20 4.58 1.02
C ASN A 481 -23.92 4.70 2.52
N PHE A 482 -24.61 3.92 3.34
CA PHE A 482 -24.33 3.85 4.78
C PHE A 482 -22.92 3.31 5.05
N LEU A 483 -22.52 2.26 4.33
CA LEU A 483 -21.17 1.72 4.38
C LEU A 483 -20.12 2.77 3.96
N GLU A 484 -20.39 3.57 2.93
CA GLU A 484 -19.50 4.66 2.51
C GLU A 484 -19.31 5.69 3.63
N LEU A 485 -20.41 6.07 4.31
CA LEU A 485 -20.34 6.97 5.46
C LEU A 485 -19.54 6.39 6.62
N LEU A 486 -19.69 5.08 6.93
CA LEU A 486 -18.92 4.40 7.97
C LEU A 486 -17.42 4.35 7.65
N VAL A 487 -17.07 4.18 6.37
CA VAL A 487 -15.67 4.22 5.93
C VAL A 487 -15.12 5.64 6.02
N LEU A 488 -15.88 6.64 5.59
CA LEU A 488 -15.48 8.04 5.60
C LEU A 488 -15.30 8.57 7.04
N SER A 489 -16.21 8.20 7.96
CA SER A 489 -16.12 8.56 9.38
C SER A 489 -15.08 7.76 10.16
N GLY A 490 -14.56 6.67 9.58
CA GLY A 490 -13.64 5.74 10.25
C GLY A 490 -14.31 4.84 11.29
N GLU A 491 -15.64 4.78 11.31
CA GLU A 491 -16.42 4.02 12.31
C GLU A 491 -16.71 2.56 11.89
N LEU A 492 -16.25 2.12 10.70
CA LEU A 492 -16.53 0.78 10.17
C LEU A 492 -16.15 -0.34 11.17
N TYR A 493 -14.97 -0.26 11.76
CA TYR A 493 -14.49 -1.25 12.74
C TYR A 493 -15.36 -1.30 13.99
N LYS A 494 -15.77 -0.14 14.48
CA LYS A 494 -16.61 -0.02 15.69
C LYS A 494 -18.01 -0.52 15.42
N TYR A 495 -18.60 -0.18 14.27
CA TYR A 495 -19.95 -0.54 13.92
C TYR A 495 -20.15 -2.06 13.78
N TYR A 496 -19.22 -2.74 13.11
CA TYR A 496 -19.26 -4.20 12.96
C TYR A 496 -18.53 -4.94 14.08
N ASP A 497 -18.04 -4.26 15.11
CA ASP A 497 -17.29 -4.85 16.23
C ASP A 497 -16.18 -5.79 15.72
N LEU A 498 -15.39 -5.27 14.76
CA LEU A 498 -14.30 -6.01 14.15
C LEU A 498 -13.05 -5.98 15.03
N PRO A 499 -12.23 -7.06 15.02
CA PRO A 499 -10.95 -7.06 15.76
C PRO A 499 -10.08 -5.89 15.30
N GLY A 500 -9.64 -5.11 16.28
CA GLY A 500 -9.12 -3.78 16.07
C GLY A 500 -7.81 -3.69 15.32
N ASN A 501 -7.59 -2.50 14.89
CA ASN A 501 -6.44 -1.87 14.25
C ASN A 501 -5.06 -2.26 14.77
#